data_03856fe83f752f736aacc505af0c49f8
#
_entry.id   03856fe83f752f736aacc505af0c49f8
#
_cell.length_a   1.000
_cell.length_b   1.000
_cell.length_c   1.000
_cell.angle_alpha   90.00
_cell.angle_beta   90.00
_cell.angle_gamma   90.00
#
_symmetry.space_group_name_H-M   'P 1'
#
loop_
_entity.id
_entity.type
_entity.pdbx_description
1 polymer ?
#
loop_
_entity_poly.entity_id
_entity_poly.type
_entity_poly.pdbx_seq_one_letter_code
_entity_poly.pdbx_strand_id
1 'polypeptide(L)'
;MGLSLTVKEPVGISCLEKSDKHCHFISRAREGDSFYIRREAISCPLARFYLGIENPNVKSLAKTLVGWDDSHDEDTAVRYLKSAPRLENCPGYIVYFPYPHENLKPDVIIRIGSPGDIMGLIQRFSCLTGARVEASLSGIGAACGECTAYPLATGKENVSLGCYGSRPGMGLNQGELLLAFPSGSRMVEVCALE
;
A
#
# COMPACT_ATOMS: atom_id res chain seq x y z
N MET A 1 6.84 5.92 -5.65
CA MET A 1 5.46 6.31 -5.93
C MET A 1 4.86 6.94 -4.70
N GLY A 2 4.01 7.95 -4.88
CA GLY A 2 3.24 8.58 -3.81
C GLY A 2 1.77 8.23 -3.92
N LEU A 3 1.12 8.07 -2.76
CA LEU A 3 -0.33 7.98 -2.62
C LEU A 3 -0.80 9.06 -1.67
N SER A 4 -1.91 9.70 -2.01
CA SER A 4 -2.60 10.61 -1.10
C SER A 4 -4.09 10.29 -1.03
N LEU A 5 -4.66 10.43 0.16
CA LEU A 5 -6.05 10.18 0.48
C LEU A 5 -6.73 11.52 0.80
N THR A 6 -7.77 11.90 0.07
CA THR A 6 -8.39 13.23 0.23
C THR A 6 -9.92 13.17 0.21
N VAL A 7 -10.54 14.05 0.98
CA VAL A 7 -12.00 14.25 0.99
C VAL A 7 -12.48 15.18 -0.12
N LYS A 8 -11.59 16.05 -0.62
CA LYS A 8 -11.88 16.99 -1.71
C LYS A 8 -11.40 16.41 -3.03
N GLU A 9 -12.16 16.67 -4.09
CA GLU A 9 -11.75 16.31 -5.44
C GLU A 9 -10.45 17.01 -5.80
N PRO A 10 -9.41 16.28 -6.24
CA PRO A 10 -8.14 16.86 -6.62
C PRO A 10 -8.27 17.76 -7.85
N VAL A 11 -7.53 18.88 -7.83
CA VAL A 11 -7.52 19.85 -8.93
C VAL A 11 -6.19 19.74 -9.69
N GLY A 12 -6.23 19.84 -11.02
CA GLY A 12 -5.05 19.83 -11.88
C GLY A 12 -4.52 18.44 -12.26
N ILE A 13 -5.23 17.38 -11.89
CA ILE A 13 -4.96 16.00 -12.33
C ILE A 13 -6.25 15.32 -12.82
N SER A 14 -6.10 14.32 -13.68
CA SER A 14 -7.23 13.64 -14.32
C SER A 14 -7.90 12.62 -13.40
N CYS A 15 -9.22 12.52 -13.47
CA CYS A 15 -9.98 11.42 -12.89
C CYS A 15 -9.87 10.19 -13.78
N LEU A 16 -9.52 9.05 -13.19
CA LEU A 16 -9.61 7.77 -13.87
C LEU A 16 -10.91 7.07 -13.43
N GLU A 17 -11.90 7.04 -14.32
CA GLU A 17 -13.23 6.48 -14.03
C GLU A 17 -13.29 4.94 -14.03
N LYS A 18 -12.23 4.29 -14.52
CA LYS A 18 -12.16 2.83 -14.60
C LYS A 18 -12.05 2.19 -13.22
N SER A 19 -12.90 1.20 -12.94
CA SER A 19 -12.76 0.35 -11.74
C SER A 19 -11.65 -0.67 -11.95
N ASP A 20 -10.75 -0.81 -10.95
CA ASP A 20 -9.65 -1.76 -10.99
C ASP A 20 -9.13 -2.09 -9.57
N LYS A 21 -8.11 -2.97 -9.49
CA LYS A 21 -7.44 -3.31 -8.25
C LYS A 21 -6.48 -2.20 -7.82
N HIS A 22 -6.33 -1.99 -6.53
CA HIS A 22 -5.40 -1.02 -5.95
C HIS A 22 -3.95 -1.19 -6.46
N CYS A 23 -3.48 -2.44 -6.57
CA CYS A 23 -2.14 -2.74 -7.08
C CYS A 23 -1.94 -2.34 -8.55
N HIS A 24 -2.97 -2.42 -9.40
CA HIS A 24 -2.92 -1.96 -10.79
C HIS A 24 -2.81 -0.43 -10.88
N PHE A 25 -3.48 0.31 -9.99
CA PHE A 25 -3.33 1.77 -9.92
C PHE A 25 -1.91 2.17 -9.47
N ILE A 26 -1.31 1.42 -8.53
CA ILE A 26 0.09 1.63 -8.13
C ILE A 26 1.04 1.36 -9.31
N SER A 27 0.78 0.32 -10.13
CA SER A 27 1.57 0.03 -11.33
C SER A 27 1.59 1.21 -12.29
N ARG A 28 0.43 1.79 -12.57
CA ARG A 28 0.33 2.96 -13.45
C ARG A 28 1.13 4.16 -12.94
N ALA A 29 1.07 4.41 -11.63
CA ALA A 29 1.88 5.48 -11.04
C ALA A 29 3.39 5.16 -11.11
N ARG A 30 3.78 3.88 -11.04
CA ARG A 30 5.16 3.44 -11.28
C ARG A 30 5.60 3.72 -12.72
N GLU A 31 4.70 3.60 -13.68
CA GLU A 31 4.93 3.86 -15.11
C GLU A 31 4.96 5.36 -15.47
N GLY A 32 4.65 6.24 -14.51
CA GLY A 32 4.73 7.69 -14.66
C GLY A 32 3.39 8.42 -14.66
N ASP A 33 2.26 7.71 -14.57
CA ASP A 33 0.94 8.33 -14.57
C ASP A 33 0.65 9.05 -13.25
N SER A 34 0.05 10.24 -13.34
CA SER A 34 -0.54 10.96 -12.20
C SER A 34 -2.04 11.08 -12.42
N PHE A 35 -2.84 10.52 -11.51
CA PHE A 35 -4.29 10.51 -11.60
C PHE A 35 -4.93 10.33 -10.23
N TYR A 36 -6.23 10.58 -10.14
CA TYR A 36 -7.01 10.18 -8.98
C TYR A 36 -8.18 9.26 -9.38
N ILE A 37 -8.67 8.54 -8.40
CA ILE A 37 -9.88 7.72 -8.52
C ILE A 37 -10.85 8.07 -7.39
N ARG A 38 -12.13 7.80 -7.60
CA ARG A 38 -13.07 7.69 -6.49
C ARG A 38 -12.83 6.38 -5.76
N ARG A 39 -12.93 6.36 -4.44
CA ARG A 39 -12.68 5.15 -3.62
C ARG A 39 -13.50 3.93 -4.08
N GLU A 40 -14.70 4.16 -4.61
CA GLU A 40 -15.61 3.13 -5.14
C GLU A 40 -15.02 2.41 -6.37
N ALA A 41 -14.06 3.00 -7.07
CA ALA A 41 -13.37 2.39 -8.20
C ALA A 41 -12.42 1.24 -7.79
N ILE A 42 -12.10 1.11 -6.49
CA ILE A 42 -11.35 -0.05 -5.99
C ILE A 42 -12.25 -1.29 -6.03
N SER A 43 -11.89 -2.27 -6.87
CA SER A 43 -12.67 -3.49 -7.08
C SER A 43 -12.28 -4.67 -6.18
N CYS A 44 -11.03 -4.71 -5.68
CA CYS A 44 -10.52 -5.81 -4.88
C CYS A 44 -11.12 -5.80 -3.46
N PRO A 45 -11.78 -6.90 -3.01
CA PRO A 45 -12.40 -6.96 -1.68
C PRO A 45 -11.42 -6.73 -0.52
N LEU A 46 -10.20 -7.29 -0.61
CA LEU A 46 -9.16 -7.06 0.39
C LEU A 46 -8.72 -5.60 0.44
N ALA A 47 -8.54 -4.94 -0.71
CA ALA A 47 -8.19 -3.53 -0.73
C ALA A 47 -9.30 -2.66 -0.15
N ARG A 48 -10.58 -2.97 -0.44
CA ARG A 48 -11.74 -2.28 0.15
C ARG A 48 -11.76 -2.43 1.67
N PHE A 49 -11.44 -3.62 2.18
CA PHE A 49 -11.31 -3.88 3.61
C PHE A 49 -10.16 -3.08 4.24
N TYR A 50 -8.93 -3.23 3.74
CA TYR A 50 -7.75 -2.58 4.33
C TYR A 50 -7.82 -1.07 4.28
N LEU A 51 -8.31 -0.51 3.18
CA LEU A 51 -8.43 0.94 3.00
C LEU A 51 -9.65 1.56 3.72
N GLY A 52 -10.47 0.76 4.39
CA GLY A 52 -11.65 1.27 5.10
C GLY A 52 -12.74 1.81 4.17
N ILE A 53 -12.81 1.33 2.92
CA ILE A 53 -13.84 1.71 1.95
C ILE A 53 -15.16 1.05 2.32
N GLU A 54 -15.10 -0.19 2.73
CA GLU A 54 -16.22 -0.97 3.24
C GLU A 54 -15.89 -1.53 4.61
N ASN A 55 -16.91 -1.71 5.42
CA ASN A 55 -16.84 -2.53 6.63
C ASN A 55 -17.54 -3.87 6.35
N PRO A 56 -16.88 -4.76 5.56
CA PRO A 56 -17.51 -6.01 5.16
C PRO A 56 -17.75 -6.89 6.37
N ASN A 57 -18.72 -7.76 6.26
CA ASN A 57 -18.81 -8.88 7.17
C ASN A 57 -17.50 -9.70 7.07
N VAL A 58 -16.69 -9.65 8.11
CA VAL A 58 -15.38 -10.33 8.18
C VAL A 58 -15.49 -11.80 7.81
N LYS A 59 -16.61 -12.48 8.16
CA LYS A 59 -16.87 -13.87 7.78
C LYS A 59 -17.03 -14.04 6.27
N SER A 60 -17.68 -13.08 5.58
CA SER A 60 -17.81 -13.15 4.12
C SER A 60 -16.45 -13.00 3.43
N LEU A 61 -15.61 -12.08 3.93
CA LEU A 61 -14.26 -11.92 3.41
C LEU A 61 -13.36 -13.12 3.73
N ALA A 62 -13.54 -13.74 4.91
CA ALA A 62 -12.85 -14.98 5.28
C ALA A 62 -13.14 -16.13 4.28
N LYS A 63 -14.40 -16.32 3.88
CA LYS A 63 -14.76 -17.27 2.82
C LYS A 63 -14.04 -16.99 1.50
N THR A 64 -13.90 -15.73 1.15
CA THR A 64 -13.15 -15.33 -0.05
C THR A 64 -11.68 -15.73 0.04
N LEU A 65 -11.03 -15.52 1.20
CA LEU A 65 -9.63 -15.93 1.41
C LEU A 65 -9.45 -17.44 1.34
N VAL A 66 -10.36 -18.20 1.91
CA VAL A 66 -10.35 -19.70 1.78
C VAL A 66 -10.54 -20.09 0.32
N GLY A 67 -11.47 -19.46 -0.40
CA GLY A 67 -11.69 -19.72 -1.82
C GLY A 67 -10.53 -19.36 -2.74
N TRP A 68 -9.60 -18.53 -2.28
CA TRP A 68 -8.36 -18.17 -2.99
C TRP A 68 -7.13 -18.96 -2.54
N ASP A 69 -7.29 -19.95 -1.67
CA ASP A 69 -6.21 -20.66 -0.99
C ASP A 69 -5.26 -19.79 -0.16
N ASP A 70 -5.70 -18.57 0.18
CA ASP A 70 -4.96 -17.65 1.05
C ASP A 70 -5.13 -17.98 2.55
N SER A 71 -6.01 -18.90 2.90
CA SER A 71 -6.23 -19.37 4.27
C SER A 71 -6.70 -20.81 4.31
N HIS A 72 -6.26 -21.54 5.34
CA HIS A 72 -6.61 -22.96 5.55
C HIS A 72 -8.11 -23.15 5.83
N ASP A 73 -8.70 -22.27 6.63
CA ASP A 73 -10.12 -22.30 7.01
C ASP A 73 -10.66 -20.90 7.34
N GLU A 74 -11.98 -20.80 7.50
CA GLU A 74 -12.64 -19.52 7.78
C GLU A 74 -12.24 -18.93 9.13
N ASP A 75 -12.02 -19.72 10.17
CA ASP A 75 -11.66 -19.25 11.50
C ASP A 75 -10.23 -18.66 11.51
N THR A 76 -9.32 -19.30 10.80
CA THR A 76 -7.96 -18.79 10.57
C THR A 76 -7.99 -17.49 9.78
N ALA A 77 -8.77 -17.41 8.72
CA ALA A 77 -8.96 -16.20 7.95
C ALA A 77 -9.56 -15.05 8.80
N VAL A 78 -10.53 -15.35 9.65
CA VAL A 78 -11.12 -14.36 10.57
C VAL A 78 -10.09 -13.83 11.57
N ARG A 79 -9.27 -14.71 12.17
CA ARG A 79 -8.19 -14.29 13.08
C ARG A 79 -7.19 -13.37 12.37
N TYR A 80 -6.76 -13.76 11.17
CA TYR A 80 -5.87 -12.97 10.33
C TYR A 80 -6.44 -11.57 10.05
N LEU A 81 -7.68 -11.50 9.53
CA LEU A 81 -8.33 -10.22 9.19
C LEU A 81 -8.50 -9.30 10.41
N LYS A 82 -8.79 -9.87 11.59
CA LYS A 82 -8.93 -9.10 12.85
C LYS A 82 -7.59 -8.57 13.37
N SER A 83 -6.47 -9.23 13.08
CA SER A 83 -5.13 -8.81 13.51
C SER A 83 -4.49 -7.79 12.56
N ALA A 84 -5.01 -7.68 11.34
CA ALA A 84 -4.42 -6.85 10.32
C ALA A 84 -4.69 -5.35 10.55
N PRO A 85 -3.67 -4.49 10.52
CA PRO A 85 -3.86 -3.04 10.52
C PRO A 85 -4.69 -2.61 9.31
N ARG A 86 -5.71 -1.79 9.55
CA ARG A 86 -6.59 -1.26 8.50
C ARG A 86 -6.96 0.18 8.82
N LEU A 87 -7.35 0.92 7.80
CA LEU A 87 -7.96 2.23 7.98
C LEU A 87 -9.41 2.09 8.47
N GLU A 88 -9.82 2.96 9.35
CA GLU A 88 -11.22 3.00 9.82
C GLU A 88 -12.14 3.52 8.73
N ASN A 89 -11.68 4.49 7.96
CA ASN A 89 -12.45 5.12 6.89
C ASN A 89 -11.51 5.59 5.76
N CYS A 90 -11.88 5.31 4.52
CA CYS A 90 -11.23 5.86 3.35
C CYS A 90 -11.90 7.18 2.95
N PRO A 91 -11.16 8.26 2.73
CA PRO A 91 -11.70 9.47 2.11
C PRO A 91 -12.29 9.22 0.72
N GLY A 92 -12.99 10.21 0.16
CA GLY A 92 -13.71 10.06 -1.11
C GLY A 92 -12.83 9.76 -2.32
N TYR A 93 -11.56 10.18 -2.28
CA TYR A 93 -10.63 10.07 -3.41
C TYR A 93 -9.28 9.53 -2.99
N ILE A 94 -8.65 8.79 -3.90
CA ILE A 94 -7.28 8.28 -3.78
C ILE A 94 -6.48 8.80 -4.98
N VAL A 95 -5.37 9.46 -4.69
CA VAL A 95 -4.46 10.04 -5.69
C VAL A 95 -3.25 9.13 -5.82
N TYR A 96 -2.85 8.82 -7.03
CA TYR A 96 -1.67 8.02 -7.36
C TYR A 96 -0.74 8.83 -8.25
N PHE A 97 0.56 8.83 -7.98
CA PHE A 97 1.52 9.59 -8.77
C PHE A 97 2.95 9.06 -8.59
N PRO A 98 3.86 9.30 -9.55
CA PRO A 98 5.28 9.07 -9.36
C PRO A 98 5.82 10.01 -8.28
N TYR A 99 6.75 9.55 -7.46
CA TYR A 99 7.38 10.37 -6.42
C TYR A 99 8.90 10.44 -6.66
N PRO A 100 9.52 11.63 -6.51
CA PRO A 100 8.90 12.91 -6.13
C PRO A 100 7.99 13.52 -7.20
N HIS A 101 7.08 14.44 -6.79
CA HIS A 101 6.18 15.16 -7.68
C HIS A 101 6.12 16.64 -7.25
N GLU A 102 6.14 17.57 -8.21
CA GLU A 102 6.26 19.01 -7.93
C GLU A 102 5.09 19.58 -7.10
N ASN A 103 3.87 19.14 -7.41
CA ASN A 103 2.64 19.74 -6.86
C ASN A 103 1.84 18.80 -5.95
N LEU A 104 2.22 17.53 -5.83
CA LEU A 104 1.49 16.54 -5.05
C LEU A 104 2.33 16.10 -3.85
N LYS A 105 1.68 16.09 -2.67
CA LYS A 105 2.28 15.59 -1.43
C LYS A 105 1.66 14.23 -1.10
N PRO A 106 2.45 13.18 -0.95
CA PRO A 106 1.94 11.87 -0.57
C PRO A 106 1.59 11.83 0.92
N ASP A 107 0.63 10.97 1.28
CA ASP A 107 0.47 10.48 2.66
C ASP A 107 1.35 9.26 2.90
N VAL A 108 1.49 8.42 1.87
CA VAL A 108 2.35 7.24 1.86
C VAL A 108 3.26 7.24 0.63
N ILE A 109 4.50 6.83 0.82
CA ILE A 109 5.48 6.60 -0.25
C ILE A 109 5.77 5.11 -0.30
N ILE A 110 5.75 4.54 -1.52
CA ILE A 110 6.11 3.15 -1.79
C ILE A 110 7.34 3.14 -2.70
N ARG A 111 8.44 2.61 -2.17
CA ARG A 111 9.68 2.36 -2.91
C ARG A 111 9.71 0.90 -3.34
N ILE A 112 10.07 0.65 -4.60
CA ILE A 112 10.29 -0.69 -5.14
C ILE A 112 11.77 -0.79 -5.48
N GLY A 113 12.42 -1.85 -5.04
CA GLY A 113 13.84 -2.07 -5.31
C GLY A 113 14.27 -3.51 -5.03
N SER A 114 15.51 -3.81 -5.37
CA SER A 114 16.14 -5.09 -5.00
C SER A 114 16.27 -5.21 -3.48
N PRO A 115 16.49 -6.42 -2.93
CA PRO A 115 16.81 -6.59 -1.52
C PRO A 115 18.00 -5.73 -1.07
N GLY A 116 19.01 -5.56 -1.94
CA GLY A 116 20.17 -4.73 -1.66
C GLY A 116 19.83 -3.25 -1.55
N ASP A 117 18.99 -2.71 -2.44
CA ASP A 117 18.54 -1.32 -2.39
C ASP A 117 17.72 -1.06 -1.12
N ILE A 118 16.75 -1.93 -0.83
CA ILE A 118 15.90 -1.79 0.38
C ILE A 118 16.74 -1.92 1.65
N MET A 119 17.69 -2.86 1.70
CA MET A 119 18.63 -3.01 2.83
C MET A 119 19.44 -1.72 3.03
N GLY A 120 19.96 -1.12 1.95
CA GLY A 120 20.72 0.12 2.03
C GLY A 120 19.92 1.28 2.61
N LEU A 121 18.65 1.42 2.21
CA LEU A 121 17.73 2.42 2.77
C LEU A 121 17.46 2.19 4.27
N ILE A 122 17.18 0.95 4.67
CA ILE A 122 16.94 0.58 6.07
C ILE A 122 18.19 0.82 6.92
N GLN A 123 19.37 0.49 6.42
CA GLN A 123 20.62 0.73 7.12
C GLN A 123 20.87 2.22 7.36
N ARG A 124 20.70 3.05 6.33
CA ARG A 124 20.81 4.52 6.45
C ARG A 124 19.79 5.09 7.41
N PHE A 125 18.53 4.62 7.35
CA PHE A 125 17.49 5.02 8.29
C PHE A 125 17.88 4.69 9.73
N SER A 126 18.38 3.48 9.99
CA SER A 126 18.82 3.06 11.32
C SER A 126 20.03 3.88 11.79
N CYS A 127 20.98 4.18 10.91
CA CYS A 127 22.12 5.06 11.22
C CYS A 127 21.68 6.49 11.56
N LEU A 128 20.67 7.01 10.86
CA LEU A 128 20.17 8.36 11.05
C LEU A 128 19.32 8.51 12.34
N THR A 129 18.57 7.48 12.69
CA THR A 129 17.54 7.56 13.74
C THR A 129 17.88 6.77 14.99
N GLY A 130 18.79 5.79 14.92
CA GLY A 130 19.00 4.79 15.95
C GLY A 130 17.87 3.76 16.07
N ALA A 131 16.84 3.86 15.23
CA ALA A 131 15.68 2.97 15.25
C ALA A 131 15.86 1.76 14.31
N ARG A 132 15.08 0.73 14.53
CA ARG A 132 14.98 -0.44 13.65
C ARG A 132 13.66 -0.37 12.89
N VAL A 133 13.66 -0.83 11.64
CA VAL A 133 12.43 -1.07 10.90
C VAL A 133 11.87 -2.43 11.35
N GLU A 134 10.67 -2.41 11.91
CA GLU A 134 9.91 -3.61 12.26
C GLU A 134 8.92 -3.88 11.13
N ALA A 135 8.96 -5.07 10.54
CA ALA A 135 8.10 -5.42 9.42
C ALA A 135 6.91 -6.28 9.85
N SER A 136 5.71 -5.87 9.44
CA SER A 136 4.49 -6.67 9.54
C SER A 136 4.23 -7.34 8.20
N LEU A 137 4.50 -8.63 8.09
CA LEU A 137 4.43 -9.40 6.85
C LEU A 137 3.40 -10.51 6.98
N SER A 138 2.59 -10.68 5.95
CA SER A 138 1.65 -11.80 5.85
C SER A 138 1.65 -12.46 4.47
N GLY A 139 2.12 -11.73 3.44
CA GLY A 139 2.01 -12.17 2.05
C GLY A 139 0.59 -12.10 1.50
N ILE A 140 -0.37 -11.57 2.24
CA ILE A 140 -1.77 -11.40 1.86
C ILE A 140 -2.12 -9.91 1.92
N GLY A 141 -2.65 -9.34 0.83
CA GLY A 141 -3.00 -7.93 0.78
C GLY A 141 -1.80 -6.99 0.86
N ALA A 142 -0.68 -7.34 0.26
CA ALA A 142 0.59 -6.63 0.40
C ALA A 142 0.50 -5.15 -0.01
N ALA A 143 0.04 -4.84 -1.22
CA ALA A 143 -0.05 -3.46 -1.69
C ALA A 143 -1.04 -2.62 -0.86
N CYS A 144 -2.21 -3.17 -0.56
CA CYS A 144 -3.26 -2.44 0.15
C CYS A 144 -3.09 -2.45 1.68
N GLY A 145 -2.73 -3.60 2.26
CA GLY A 145 -2.53 -3.76 3.71
C GLY A 145 -1.14 -3.34 4.15
N GLU A 146 -0.11 -4.08 3.70
CA GLU A 146 1.26 -3.90 4.19
C GLU A 146 1.90 -2.59 3.73
N CYS A 147 1.61 -2.13 2.49
CA CYS A 147 2.24 -0.95 1.91
C CYS A 147 1.39 0.32 1.95
N THR A 148 0.09 0.23 2.21
CA THR A 148 -0.78 1.42 2.26
C THR A 148 -1.43 1.58 3.63
N ALA A 149 -2.23 0.61 4.06
CA ALA A 149 -2.96 0.75 5.32
C ALA A 149 -2.05 0.74 6.55
N TYR A 150 -1.03 -0.13 6.59
CA TYR A 150 -0.11 -0.20 7.73
C TYR A 150 0.62 1.12 7.98
N PRO A 151 1.32 1.73 7.02
CA PRO A 151 1.98 3.01 7.24
C PRO A 151 1.03 4.12 7.67
N LEU A 152 -0.16 4.18 7.07
CA LEU A 152 -1.17 5.19 7.41
C LEU A 152 -1.77 5.01 8.79
N ALA A 153 -2.05 3.76 9.19
CA ALA A 153 -2.67 3.45 10.48
C ALA A 153 -1.68 3.53 11.65
N THR A 154 -0.40 3.21 11.41
CA THR A 154 0.61 3.10 12.47
C THR A 154 1.59 4.25 12.53
N GLY A 155 1.73 5.01 11.45
CA GLY A 155 2.78 6.03 11.28
C GLY A 155 4.19 5.44 11.14
N LYS A 156 4.33 4.13 10.86
CA LYS A 156 5.62 3.42 10.79
C LYS A 156 5.92 2.95 9.37
N GLU A 157 7.20 2.72 9.12
CA GLU A 157 7.70 2.06 7.92
C GLU A 157 7.29 0.58 7.91
N ASN A 158 7.14 0.00 6.71
CA ASN A 158 6.94 -1.43 6.52
C ASN A 158 7.68 -1.94 5.28
N VAL A 159 8.15 -3.17 5.35
CA VAL A 159 8.68 -3.90 4.20
C VAL A 159 7.63 -4.93 3.77
N SER A 160 7.50 -5.18 2.48
CA SER A 160 6.63 -6.22 1.96
C SER A 160 7.30 -7.01 0.85
N LEU A 161 7.02 -8.30 0.84
CA LEU A 161 7.45 -9.23 -0.22
C LEU A 161 6.50 -9.22 -1.42
N GLY A 162 5.38 -8.54 -1.31
CA GLY A 162 4.26 -8.66 -2.22
C GLY A 162 3.35 -9.85 -1.87
N CYS A 163 2.24 -9.97 -2.58
CA CYS A 163 1.33 -11.11 -2.50
C CYS A 163 1.03 -11.62 -3.91
N TYR A 164 0.35 -12.76 -4.04
CA TYR A 164 -0.01 -13.33 -5.35
C TYR A 164 -0.74 -12.36 -6.28
N GLY A 165 -1.58 -11.50 -5.74
CA GLY A 165 -2.28 -10.48 -6.54
C GLY A 165 -1.45 -9.23 -6.83
N SER A 166 -0.65 -8.77 -5.86
CA SER A 166 0.11 -7.52 -6.01
C SER A 166 1.37 -7.69 -6.86
N ARG A 167 2.07 -8.83 -6.79
CA ARG A 167 3.27 -9.02 -7.60
C ARG A 167 3.01 -8.87 -9.11
N PRO A 168 2.09 -9.64 -9.73
CA PRO A 168 1.77 -9.41 -11.14
C PRO A 168 1.05 -8.08 -11.38
N GLY A 169 0.16 -7.66 -10.46
CA GLY A 169 -0.62 -6.43 -10.59
C GLY A 169 0.21 -5.14 -10.54
N MET A 170 1.37 -5.16 -9.93
CA MET A 170 2.33 -4.04 -9.87
C MET A 170 3.52 -4.23 -10.83
N GLY A 171 3.56 -5.31 -11.59
CA GLY A 171 4.70 -5.64 -12.45
C GLY A 171 6.00 -5.86 -11.65
N LEU A 172 5.92 -6.48 -10.47
CA LEU A 172 7.10 -6.75 -9.65
C LEU A 172 7.91 -7.92 -10.22
N ASN A 173 9.21 -7.71 -10.39
CA ASN A 173 10.16 -8.77 -10.70
C ASN A 173 10.39 -9.67 -9.49
N GLN A 174 10.88 -10.91 -9.71
CA GLN A 174 11.11 -11.86 -8.62
C GLN A 174 12.05 -11.33 -7.54
N GLY A 175 13.06 -10.55 -7.91
CA GLY A 175 14.01 -9.94 -6.99
C GLY A 175 13.60 -8.60 -6.39
N GLU A 176 12.38 -8.11 -6.62
CA GLU A 176 11.93 -6.83 -6.07
C GLU A 176 11.15 -7.00 -4.77
N LEU A 177 11.41 -6.08 -3.84
CA LEU A 177 10.70 -5.87 -2.59
C LEU A 177 10.05 -4.50 -2.58
N LEU A 178 9.15 -4.31 -1.62
CA LEU A 178 8.47 -3.05 -1.36
C LEU A 178 8.92 -2.51 0.00
N LEU A 179 9.24 -1.23 0.05
CA LEU A 179 9.40 -0.47 1.29
C LEU A 179 8.36 0.65 1.26
N ALA A 180 7.48 0.66 2.24
CA ALA A 180 6.43 1.68 2.36
C ALA A 180 6.59 2.46 3.66
N PHE A 181 6.35 3.76 3.60
CA PHE A 181 6.49 4.64 4.75
C PHE A 181 5.60 5.87 4.62
N PRO A 182 5.11 6.44 5.75
CA PRO A 182 4.35 7.67 5.73
C PRO A 182 5.25 8.86 5.35
N SER A 183 4.68 9.89 4.77
CA SER A 183 5.42 11.10 4.36
C SER A 183 6.09 11.85 5.52
N GLY A 184 5.62 11.67 6.74
CA GLY A 184 6.24 12.21 7.96
C GLY A 184 7.43 11.39 8.48
N SER A 185 7.74 10.25 7.88
CA SER A 185 8.89 9.44 8.27
C SER A 185 10.21 10.09 7.87
N ARG A 186 11.23 9.90 8.68
CA ARG A 186 12.61 10.24 8.34
C ARG A 186 13.21 9.40 7.20
N MET A 187 12.51 8.33 6.76
CA MET A 187 12.86 7.61 5.55
C MET A 187 12.81 8.50 4.30
N VAL A 188 11.99 9.57 4.33
CA VAL A 188 11.96 10.58 3.25
C VAL A 188 13.32 11.27 3.09
N GLU A 189 13.96 11.65 4.20
CA GLU A 189 15.29 12.24 4.18
C GLU A 189 16.34 11.26 3.62
N VAL A 190 16.24 9.99 4.00
CA VAL A 190 17.14 8.93 3.52
C VAL A 190 17.03 8.74 2.01
N CYS A 191 15.81 8.74 1.48
CA CYS A 191 15.58 8.61 0.03
C CYS A 191 16.02 9.84 -0.77
N ALA A 192 16.09 11.02 -0.16
CA ALA A 192 16.53 12.23 -0.81
C ALA A 192 18.07 12.33 -0.94
N LEU A 193 18.82 11.43 -0.28
CA LEU A 193 20.29 11.37 -0.34
C LEU A 193 20.81 10.42 -1.45
N GLU A 194 19.92 9.79 -2.23
CA GLU A 194 20.25 8.98 -3.41
C GLU A 194 20.41 9.86 -4.65
#